data_a77b9543fd6f101bd4f4acbfcf0bda7b
#
_entry.id   a77b9543fd6f101bd4f4acbfcf0bda7b
#
_cell.length_a   1.000
_cell.length_b   1.000
_cell.length_c   1.000
_cell.angle_alpha   90.00
_cell.angle_beta   90.00
_cell.angle_gamma   90.00
#
_symmetry.space_group_name_H-M   'P 1'
#
loop_
_entity.id
_entity.type
_entity.pdbx_description
1 polymer ?
#
loop_
_entity_poly.entity_id
_entity_poly.type
_entity_poly.pdbx_seq_one_letter_code
_entity_poly.pdbx_strand_id
1 'polypeptide(L)'
;ENIKNDSKTEPLNMNQEYEDLQISNPWFDEAYRVAQSKLFVMALRVRKQFLYENRKNVKAAIIVWDQQEKYLDRKHVIEAAWNWINMTIPVISSTFASFSRMCKNLGAETLGHLFIDEAGQALPQAAVGAIYRSRHVMVVGDPLQIKPVLTLDSNTLYMLGEHFGVTEKYLSASASAQILADAASQYGFYRKQDKAEDSWVGIPLWVHRRCRYPMFTISNMISYDGFMVQGMEKYGKADWFDVGGMANNKYVEEQGEFLLHKLKEMIDKNPKILDKKEKDVVY
;
A
#
# COMPACT_ATOMS: atom_id res chain seq x y z
N GLU A 1 -14.61 11.14 -28.39
CA GLU A 1 -14.84 10.90 -29.82
C GLU A 1 -13.60 10.26 -30.41
N ASN A 2 -13.69 9.10 -31.04
CA ASN A 2 -12.65 8.35 -31.79
C ASN A 2 -11.56 7.61 -31.02
N ILE A 3 -11.67 7.32 -29.75
CA ILE A 3 -10.74 6.40 -29.06
C ILE A 3 -10.93 4.93 -29.53
N LYS A 4 -12.06 4.62 -30.16
CA LYS A 4 -12.40 3.25 -30.58
C LYS A 4 -11.63 2.72 -31.79
N ASN A 5 -11.01 3.57 -32.59
CA ASN A 5 -10.43 3.13 -33.87
C ASN A 5 -8.90 2.95 -33.88
N ASP A 6 -8.19 3.41 -32.85
CA ASP A 6 -6.72 3.36 -32.84
C ASP A 6 -6.13 2.41 -31.77
N SER A 7 -6.94 1.81 -30.92
CA SER A 7 -6.41 0.86 -29.93
C SER A 7 -6.20 -0.51 -30.58
N LYS A 8 -4.99 -0.84 -30.86
CA LYS A 8 -4.53 -2.19 -31.24
C LYS A 8 -4.37 -3.08 -30.00
N THR A 9 -5.40 -3.11 -29.12
CA THR A 9 -5.38 -4.02 -27.99
C THR A 9 -5.62 -5.43 -28.50
N GLU A 10 -4.57 -6.21 -28.53
CA GLU A 10 -4.67 -7.64 -28.80
C GLU A 10 -5.29 -8.35 -27.57
N PRO A 11 -6.16 -9.34 -27.81
CA PRO A 11 -6.71 -10.14 -26.71
C PRO A 11 -5.58 -10.84 -25.97
N LEU A 12 -5.75 -11.02 -24.66
CA LEU A 12 -4.79 -11.72 -23.81
C LEU A 12 -4.56 -13.14 -24.34
N ASN A 13 -3.34 -13.44 -24.73
CA ASN A 13 -2.96 -14.79 -25.18
C ASN A 13 -2.62 -15.65 -23.96
N MET A 14 -3.53 -16.55 -23.56
CA MET A 14 -3.36 -17.45 -22.42
C MET A 14 -2.36 -18.58 -22.65
N ASN A 15 -1.86 -18.75 -23.88
CA ASN A 15 -0.90 -19.79 -24.24
C ASN A 15 0.55 -19.28 -24.21
N GLN A 16 0.80 -18.11 -23.67
CA GLN A 16 2.15 -17.59 -23.46
C GLN A 16 2.82 -18.27 -22.26
N GLU A 17 4.15 -18.21 -22.21
CA GLU A 17 4.90 -18.57 -21.01
C GLU A 17 4.46 -17.71 -19.83
N TYR A 18 4.56 -18.27 -18.62
CA TYR A 18 4.04 -17.62 -17.40
C TYR A 18 4.61 -16.20 -17.19
N GLU A 19 5.92 -16.01 -17.36
CA GLU A 19 6.56 -14.69 -17.20
C GLU A 19 6.00 -13.67 -18.18
N ASP A 20 5.88 -14.04 -19.46
CA ASP A 20 5.37 -13.17 -20.52
C ASP A 20 3.90 -12.84 -20.30
N LEU A 21 3.10 -13.81 -19.84
CA LEU A 21 1.70 -13.60 -19.51
C LEU A 21 1.54 -12.58 -18.39
N GLN A 22 2.34 -12.68 -17.32
CA GLN A 22 2.28 -11.76 -16.17
C GLN A 22 2.75 -10.35 -16.53
N ILE A 23 3.75 -10.22 -17.38
CA ILE A 23 4.26 -8.91 -17.83
C ILE A 23 3.35 -8.28 -18.88
N SER A 24 2.60 -9.09 -19.63
CA SER A 24 1.70 -8.61 -20.67
C SER A 24 0.62 -7.69 -20.08
N ASN A 25 0.32 -6.63 -20.79
CA ASN A 25 -0.69 -5.67 -20.37
C ASN A 25 -1.58 -5.25 -21.53
N PRO A 26 -2.54 -6.10 -21.94
CA PRO A 26 -3.42 -5.86 -23.07
C PRO A 26 -4.34 -4.65 -22.89
N TRP A 27 -4.47 -4.15 -21.66
CA TRP A 27 -5.34 -3.02 -21.31
C TRP A 27 -4.65 -1.64 -21.45
N PHE A 28 -3.33 -1.61 -21.72
CA PHE A 28 -2.50 -0.40 -21.64
C PHE A 28 -1.65 -0.20 -22.90
N ASP A 29 -2.28 0.10 -24.03
CA ASP A 29 -1.50 0.67 -25.12
C ASP A 29 -1.11 2.14 -24.81
N GLU A 30 -0.08 2.63 -25.51
CA GLU A 30 0.45 3.98 -25.28
C GLU A 30 -0.58 5.06 -25.67
N ALA A 31 -1.31 4.88 -26.77
CA ALA A 31 -2.30 5.83 -27.25
C ALA A 31 -3.45 5.99 -26.23
N TYR A 32 -3.93 4.88 -25.69
CA TYR A 32 -4.95 4.88 -24.65
C TYR A 32 -4.47 5.57 -23.37
N ARG A 33 -3.25 5.28 -22.91
CA ARG A 33 -2.65 5.92 -21.74
C ARG A 33 -2.47 7.43 -21.91
N VAL A 34 -2.04 7.86 -23.08
CA VAL A 34 -1.93 9.30 -23.41
C VAL A 34 -3.31 9.96 -23.41
N ALA A 35 -4.32 9.31 -23.97
CA ALA A 35 -5.70 9.81 -23.97
C ALA A 35 -6.26 9.94 -22.54
N GLN A 36 -6.05 8.93 -21.68
CA GLN A 36 -6.43 8.99 -20.27
C GLN A 36 -5.72 10.13 -19.53
N SER A 37 -4.42 10.33 -19.77
CA SER A 37 -3.66 11.43 -19.17
C SER A 37 -4.18 12.80 -19.58
N LYS A 38 -4.52 12.98 -20.85
CA LYS A 38 -5.16 14.22 -21.34
C LYS A 38 -6.52 14.44 -20.70
N LEU A 39 -7.36 13.40 -20.61
CA LEU A 39 -8.66 13.47 -19.96
C LEU A 39 -8.53 13.87 -18.49
N PHE A 40 -7.57 13.28 -17.76
CA PHE A 40 -7.28 13.64 -16.38
C PHE A 40 -6.92 15.11 -16.23
N VAL A 41 -6.03 15.64 -17.06
CA VAL A 41 -5.65 17.06 -17.02
C VAL A 41 -6.84 17.96 -17.32
N MET A 42 -7.69 17.60 -18.29
CA MET A 42 -8.90 18.36 -18.59
C MET A 42 -9.89 18.32 -17.41
N ALA A 43 -10.09 17.19 -16.77
CA ALA A 43 -10.94 17.06 -15.59
C ALA A 43 -10.44 17.95 -14.44
N LEU A 44 -9.12 18.05 -14.23
CA LEU A 44 -8.54 18.97 -13.25
C LEU A 44 -8.84 20.45 -13.57
N ARG A 45 -8.82 20.83 -14.85
CA ARG A 45 -9.16 22.20 -15.28
C ARG A 45 -10.62 22.54 -15.01
N VAL A 46 -11.54 21.65 -15.40
CA VAL A 46 -12.98 21.80 -15.13
C VAL A 46 -13.24 21.92 -13.63
N ARG A 47 -12.61 21.06 -12.82
CA ARG A 47 -12.73 21.09 -11.37
C ARG A 47 -12.20 22.41 -10.77
N LYS A 48 -11.06 22.90 -11.25
CA LYS A 48 -10.51 24.20 -10.81
C LYS A 48 -11.51 25.32 -11.08
N GLN A 49 -12.11 25.36 -12.27
CA GLN A 49 -13.11 26.36 -12.62
C GLN A 49 -14.35 26.26 -11.72
N PHE A 50 -14.85 25.05 -11.52
CA PHE A 50 -16.00 24.81 -10.64
C PHE A 50 -15.75 25.31 -9.20
N LEU A 51 -14.58 25.01 -8.63
CA LEU A 51 -14.20 25.46 -7.29
C LEU A 51 -14.10 26.99 -7.23
N TYR A 52 -13.58 27.65 -8.28
CA TYR A 52 -13.48 29.09 -8.35
C TYR A 52 -14.86 29.74 -8.37
N GLU A 53 -15.79 29.24 -9.15
CA GLU A 53 -17.17 29.73 -9.21
C GLU A 53 -17.90 29.51 -7.87
N ASN A 54 -17.63 28.42 -7.19
CA ASN A 54 -18.24 28.06 -5.91
C ASN A 54 -17.37 28.42 -4.68
N ARG A 55 -16.46 29.37 -4.80
CA ARG A 55 -15.50 29.73 -3.73
C ARG A 55 -16.13 30.10 -2.39
N LYS A 56 -17.38 30.62 -2.40
CA LYS A 56 -18.11 30.93 -1.16
C LYS A 56 -18.47 29.66 -0.40
N ASN A 57 -18.90 28.62 -1.10
CA ASN A 57 -19.22 27.32 -0.52
C ASN A 57 -17.97 26.65 0.02
N VAL A 58 -16.86 26.72 -0.72
CA VAL A 58 -15.56 26.19 -0.25
C VAL A 58 -15.11 26.88 1.05
N LYS A 59 -15.21 28.23 1.12
CA LYS A 59 -14.90 28.96 2.35
C LYS A 59 -15.81 28.57 3.52
N ALA A 60 -17.10 28.42 3.28
CA ALA A 60 -18.04 27.97 4.31
C ALA A 60 -17.71 26.55 4.78
N ALA A 61 -17.37 25.65 3.86
CA ALA A 61 -16.96 24.29 4.19
C ALA A 61 -15.70 24.24 5.06
N ILE A 62 -14.70 25.07 4.79
CA ILE A 62 -13.48 25.17 5.60
C ILE A 62 -13.83 25.62 7.03
N ILE A 63 -14.72 26.59 7.20
CA ILE A 63 -15.15 27.06 8.53
C ILE A 63 -15.89 25.93 9.29
N VAL A 64 -16.81 25.23 8.62
CA VAL A 64 -17.51 24.10 9.24
C VAL A 64 -16.52 22.99 9.61
N TRP A 65 -15.59 22.68 8.72
CA TRP A 65 -14.58 21.64 8.94
C TRP A 65 -13.66 21.95 10.14
N ASP A 66 -13.25 23.20 10.27
CA ASP A 66 -12.43 23.67 11.41
C ASP A 66 -13.22 23.67 12.74
N GLN A 67 -14.52 23.96 12.68
CA GLN A 67 -15.38 24.11 13.85
C GLN A 67 -16.46 23.02 13.96
N GLN A 68 -16.14 21.78 13.59
CA GLN A 68 -17.09 20.68 13.55
C GLN A 68 -17.91 20.51 14.84
N GLU A 69 -17.29 20.78 15.99
CA GLU A 69 -17.95 20.66 17.31
C GLU A 69 -19.20 21.53 17.46
N LYS A 70 -19.33 22.61 16.68
CA LYS A 70 -20.52 23.48 16.68
C LYS A 70 -21.68 22.92 15.83
N TYR A 71 -21.45 21.84 15.11
CA TYR A 71 -22.40 21.27 14.14
C TYR A 71 -22.73 19.82 14.43
N LEU A 72 -22.44 19.31 15.65
CA LEU A 72 -22.65 17.91 16.01
C LEU A 72 -24.12 17.48 15.95
N ASP A 73 -25.04 18.42 16.18
CA ASP A 73 -26.49 18.27 16.02
C ASP A 73 -26.93 18.22 14.55
N ARG A 74 -26.06 18.65 13.64
CA ARG A 74 -26.34 18.78 12.19
C ARG A 74 -25.28 18.03 11.37
N LYS A 75 -25.20 16.71 11.53
CA LYS A 75 -24.19 15.87 10.89
C LYS A 75 -24.12 16.04 9.38
N HIS A 76 -25.25 16.23 8.71
CA HIS A 76 -25.30 16.48 7.26
C HIS A 76 -24.51 17.72 6.83
N VAL A 77 -24.39 18.73 7.69
CA VAL A 77 -23.58 19.94 7.43
C VAL A 77 -22.08 19.60 7.46
N ILE A 78 -21.66 18.74 8.41
CA ILE A 78 -20.30 18.25 8.50
C ILE A 78 -19.96 17.39 7.27
N GLU A 79 -20.85 16.50 6.89
CA GLU A 79 -20.69 15.64 5.69
C GLU A 79 -20.61 16.47 4.41
N ALA A 80 -21.47 17.48 4.27
CA ALA A 80 -21.42 18.42 3.15
C ALA A 80 -20.09 19.19 3.10
N ALA A 81 -19.59 19.63 4.25
CA ALA A 81 -18.28 20.28 4.33
C ALA A 81 -17.14 19.33 3.91
N TRP A 82 -17.16 18.07 4.34
CA TRP A 82 -16.21 17.07 3.91
C TRP A 82 -16.26 16.82 2.40
N ASN A 83 -17.44 16.81 1.79
CA ASN A 83 -17.57 16.69 0.34
C ASN A 83 -16.91 17.86 -0.41
N TRP A 84 -17.05 19.09 0.08
CA TRP A 84 -16.33 20.25 -0.46
C TRP A 84 -14.83 20.17 -0.25
N ILE A 85 -14.37 19.70 0.91
CA ILE A 85 -12.94 19.49 1.20
C ILE A 85 -12.37 18.42 0.24
N ASN A 86 -13.05 17.28 0.07
CA ASN A 86 -12.63 16.23 -0.86
C ASN A 86 -12.69 16.68 -2.33
N MET A 87 -13.64 17.57 -2.69
CA MET A 87 -13.65 18.19 -4.01
C MET A 87 -12.44 19.11 -4.21
N THR A 88 -11.93 19.72 -3.16
CA THR A 88 -10.73 20.60 -3.21
C THR A 88 -9.45 19.77 -3.12
N ILE A 89 -9.40 18.82 -2.20
CA ILE A 89 -8.26 17.92 -1.93
C ILE A 89 -8.77 16.48 -2.07
N PRO A 90 -8.69 15.88 -3.27
CA PRO A 90 -9.34 14.59 -3.56
C PRO A 90 -8.68 13.40 -2.86
N VAL A 91 -7.42 13.54 -2.47
CA VAL A 91 -6.66 12.48 -1.80
C VAL A 91 -6.08 13.06 -0.52
N ILE A 92 -6.46 12.48 0.61
CA ILE A 92 -5.97 12.84 1.93
C ILE A 92 -5.30 11.61 2.53
N SER A 93 -4.02 11.71 2.86
CA SER A 93 -3.26 10.66 3.52
C SER A 93 -3.25 10.87 5.04
N SER A 94 -3.37 9.78 5.79
CA SER A 94 -3.37 9.80 7.26
C SER A 94 -2.88 8.46 7.80
N THR A 95 -2.29 8.48 8.99
CA THR A 95 -2.08 7.26 9.77
C THR A 95 -3.38 6.82 10.45
N PHE A 96 -3.54 5.54 10.79
CA PHE A 96 -4.71 5.07 11.52
C PHE A 96 -4.95 5.82 12.83
N ALA A 97 -3.88 6.13 13.57
CA ALA A 97 -3.97 6.89 14.82
C ALA A 97 -4.55 8.30 14.62
N SER A 98 -4.20 8.96 13.51
CA SER A 98 -4.72 10.30 13.18
C SER A 98 -6.09 10.26 12.53
N PHE A 99 -6.40 9.19 11.78
CA PHE A 99 -7.65 9.03 11.05
C PHE A 99 -8.87 9.08 11.98
N SER A 100 -8.83 8.35 13.09
CA SER A 100 -9.95 8.31 14.04
C SER A 100 -10.29 9.69 14.60
N ARG A 101 -9.29 10.51 14.86
CA ARG A 101 -9.47 11.89 15.32
C ARG A 101 -9.97 12.82 14.22
N MET A 102 -9.40 12.70 13.02
CA MET A 102 -9.76 13.52 11.85
C MET A 102 -11.19 13.27 11.39
N CYS A 103 -11.61 12.01 11.36
CA CYS A 103 -12.89 11.56 10.81
C CYS A 103 -13.93 11.17 11.89
N LYS A 104 -13.72 11.57 13.17
CA LYS A 104 -14.57 11.15 14.30
C LYS A 104 -16.05 11.46 14.13
N ASN A 105 -16.37 12.55 13.44
CA ASN A 105 -17.73 13.05 13.26
C ASN A 105 -18.40 12.55 11.98
N LEU A 106 -17.72 11.70 11.18
CA LEU A 106 -18.28 11.09 9.99
C LEU A 106 -18.99 9.78 10.33
N GLY A 107 -20.15 9.57 9.72
CA GLY A 107 -20.92 8.34 9.82
C GLY A 107 -20.42 7.24 8.89
N ALA A 108 -21.21 6.15 8.81
CA ALA A 108 -20.94 5.05 7.88
C ALA A 108 -20.98 5.55 6.44
N GLU A 109 -20.12 5.02 5.59
CA GLU A 109 -20.12 5.21 4.13
C GLU A 109 -20.07 6.67 3.65
N THR A 110 -19.61 7.61 4.49
CA THR A 110 -19.50 9.04 4.10
C THR A 110 -18.30 9.31 3.19
N LEU A 111 -17.24 8.53 3.28
CA LEU A 111 -16.10 8.62 2.39
C LEU A 111 -16.30 7.78 1.14
N GLY A 112 -15.87 8.27 -0.02
CA GLY A 112 -16.04 7.56 -1.29
C GLY A 112 -15.15 6.33 -1.40
N HIS A 113 -13.84 6.51 -1.24
CA HIS A 113 -12.83 5.47 -1.41
C HIS A 113 -11.80 5.52 -0.30
N LEU A 114 -11.43 4.35 0.19
CA LEU A 114 -10.34 4.15 1.14
C LEU A 114 -9.28 3.27 0.48
N PHE A 115 -8.03 3.71 0.55
CA PHE A 115 -6.88 2.90 0.18
C PHE A 115 -6.06 2.66 1.44
N ILE A 116 -5.85 1.39 1.79
CA ILE A 116 -5.00 0.98 2.90
C ILE A 116 -3.73 0.39 2.32
N ASP A 117 -2.62 1.08 2.52
CA ASP A 117 -1.29 0.61 2.11
C ASP A 117 -0.58 -0.06 3.29
N GLU A 118 0.33 -0.98 3.01
CA GLU A 118 1.04 -1.81 4.01
C GLU A 118 0.08 -2.53 4.97
N ALA A 119 -1.05 -3.01 4.46
CA ALA A 119 -2.12 -3.59 5.26
C ALA A 119 -1.73 -4.89 5.97
N GLY A 120 -0.67 -5.57 5.52
CA GLY A 120 -0.07 -6.72 6.20
C GLY A 120 0.47 -6.38 7.58
N GLN A 121 0.85 -5.11 7.81
CA GLN A 121 1.39 -4.61 9.08
C GLN A 121 0.34 -3.95 9.97
N ALA A 122 -0.88 -3.80 9.49
CA ALA A 122 -1.97 -3.12 10.21
C ALA A 122 -2.85 -4.11 10.96
N LEU A 123 -3.06 -3.87 12.26
CA LEU A 123 -4.02 -4.64 13.05
C LEU A 123 -5.45 -4.38 12.54
N PRO A 124 -6.33 -5.40 12.48
CA PRO A 124 -7.72 -5.25 12.05
C PRO A 124 -8.47 -4.14 12.78
N GLN A 125 -8.34 -4.06 14.09
CA GLN A 125 -8.99 -3.05 14.92
C GLN A 125 -8.53 -1.62 14.61
N ALA A 126 -7.32 -1.43 14.08
CA ALA A 126 -6.86 -0.11 13.67
C ALA A 126 -7.53 0.36 12.37
N ALA A 127 -7.88 -0.57 11.49
CA ALA A 127 -8.46 -0.29 10.18
C ALA A 127 -9.99 -0.18 10.19
N VAL A 128 -10.68 -0.84 11.14
CA VAL A 128 -12.13 -0.99 11.14
C VAL A 128 -12.88 0.34 11.10
N GLY A 129 -12.37 1.36 11.80
CA GLY A 129 -13.00 2.69 11.83
C GLY A 129 -12.92 3.42 10.48
N ALA A 130 -11.87 3.18 9.69
CA ALA A 130 -11.73 3.72 8.35
C ALA A 130 -12.61 2.96 7.36
N ILE A 131 -12.63 1.63 7.44
CA ILE A 131 -13.46 0.75 6.62
C ILE A 131 -14.95 1.10 6.81
N TYR A 132 -15.41 1.22 8.05
CA TYR A 132 -16.81 1.57 8.37
C TYR A 132 -17.27 2.87 7.71
N ARG A 133 -16.39 3.86 7.59
CA ARG A 133 -16.70 5.18 7.02
C ARG A 133 -16.62 5.27 5.52
N SER A 134 -16.22 4.21 4.85
CA SER A 134 -15.91 4.22 3.43
C SER A 134 -16.84 3.31 2.63
N ARG A 135 -17.24 3.76 1.43
CA ARG A 135 -18.11 2.98 0.51
C ARG A 135 -17.33 1.92 -0.23
N HIS A 136 -16.12 2.26 -0.66
CA HIS A 136 -15.24 1.37 -1.41
C HIS A 136 -13.91 1.29 -0.72
N VAL A 137 -13.41 0.08 -0.53
CA VAL A 137 -12.15 -0.16 0.19
C VAL A 137 -11.24 -0.98 -0.71
N MET A 138 -10.04 -0.47 -0.94
CA MET A 138 -8.95 -1.19 -1.57
C MET A 138 -7.84 -1.37 -0.54
N VAL A 139 -7.46 -2.60 -0.32
CA VAL A 139 -6.43 -2.98 0.65
C VAL A 139 -5.25 -3.53 -0.12
N VAL A 140 -4.08 -2.96 0.12
CA VAL A 140 -2.81 -3.35 -0.50
C VAL A 140 -1.81 -3.64 0.60
N GLY A 141 -1.24 -4.81 0.59
CA GLY A 141 -0.26 -5.24 1.58
C GLY A 141 0.25 -6.62 1.28
N ASP A 142 1.25 -7.00 2.03
CA ASP A 142 1.89 -8.29 1.89
C ASP A 142 1.85 -9.02 3.25
N PRO A 143 1.03 -10.07 3.38
CA PRO A 143 0.90 -10.82 4.62
C PRO A 143 2.14 -11.65 4.96
N LEU A 144 3.10 -11.79 4.02
CA LEU A 144 4.32 -12.58 4.20
C LEU A 144 5.49 -11.74 4.72
N GLN A 145 5.36 -10.41 4.69
CA GLN A 145 6.34 -9.50 5.24
C GLN A 145 6.15 -9.33 6.76
N ILE A 146 6.40 -8.15 7.27
CA ILE A 146 6.35 -7.85 8.71
C ILE A 146 4.89 -7.97 9.21
N LYS A 147 4.68 -8.80 10.21
CA LYS A 147 3.38 -8.95 10.88
C LYS A 147 3.09 -7.75 11.78
N PRO A 148 1.80 -7.48 12.06
CA PRO A 148 1.42 -6.45 13.01
C PRO A 148 2.02 -6.70 14.39
N VAL A 149 2.40 -5.61 15.07
CA VAL A 149 2.88 -5.69 16.46
C VAL A 149 1.68 -5.58 17.40
N LEU A 150 1.45 -6.62 18.19
CA LEU A 150 0.45 -6.59 19.25
C LEU A 150 0.90 -5.70 20.40
N THR A 151 0.05 -4.78 20.81
CA THR A 151 0.29 -3.90 21.96
C THR A 151 -0.32 -4.44 23.25
N LEU A 152 -1.26 -5.37 23.14
CA LEU A 152 -1.88 -6.06 24.26
C LEU A 152 -1.37 -7.50 24.35
N ASP A 153 -1.31 -8.02 25.56
CA ASP A 153 -0.99 -9.42 25.79
C ASP A 153 -2.13 -10.34 25.29
N SER A 154 -1.77 -11.58 24.98
CA SER A 154 -2.70 -12.54 24.36
C SER A 154 -3.91 -12.88 25.25
N ASN A 155 -3.74 -12.89 26.58
CA ASN A 155 -4.84 -13.19 27.50
C ASN A 155 -5.87 -12.06 27.49
N THR A 156 -5.41 -10.80 27.56
CA THR A 156 -6.28 -9.63 27.46
C THR A 156 -7.04 -9.61 26.14
N LEU A 157 -6.37 -9.91 25.02
CA LEU A 157 -7.03 -10.01 23.72
C LEU A 157 -8.08 -11.11 23.67
N TYR A 158 -7.78 -12.27 24.22
CA TYR A 158 -8.72 -13.39 24.32
C TYR A 158 -9.97 -13.00 25.13
N MET A 159 -9.78 -12.43 26.32
CA MET A 159 -10.91 -11.99 27.19
C MET A 159 -11.78 -10.92 26.49
N LEU A 160 -11.18 -9.98 25.77
CA LEU A 160 -11.90 -9.00 24.98
C LEU A 160 -12.67 -9.66 23.82
N GLY A 161 -12.05 -10.63 23.15
CA GLY A 161 -12.68 -11.39 22.09
C GLY A 161 -13.93 -12.12 22.57
N GLU A 162 -13.82 -12.85 23.66
CA GLU A 162 -14.96 -13.54 24.32
C GLU A 162 -16.06 -12.55 24.71
N HIS A 163 -15.68 -11.43 25.34
CA HIS A 163 -16.67 -10.44 25.80
C HIS A 163 -17.45 -9.80 24.64
N PHE A 164 -16.79 -9.52 23.52
CA PHE A 164 -17.41 -8.87 22.35
C PHE A 164 -17.84 -9.84 21.24
N GLY A 165 -17.67 -11.14 21.43
CA GLY A 165 -17.99 -12.16 20.41
C GLY A 165 -17.13 -12.07 19.16
N VAL A 166 -15.87 -11.63 19.29
CA VAL A 166 -14.91 -11.54 18.18
C VAL A 166 -14.11 -12.83 18.09
N THR A 167 -14.11 -13.45 16.94
CA THR A 167 -13.39 -14.69 16.69
C THR A 167 -11.87 -14.50 16.88
N GLU A 168 -11.21 -15.43 17.55
CA GLU A 168 -9.77 -15.43 17.82
C GLU A 168 -8.93 -15.23 16.54
N LYS A 169 -9.40 -15.74 15.40
CA LYS A 169 -8.82 -15.52 14.08
C LYS A 169 -8.48 -14.06 13.78
N TYR A 170 -9.27 -13.12 14.29
CA TYR A 170 -9.07 -11.68 14.05
C TYR A 170 -8.29 -10.96 15.15
N LEU A 171 -7.94 -11.66 16.21
CA LEU A 171 -7.24 -11.12 17.38
C LEU A 171 -5.81 -11.63 17.51
N SER A 172 -5.42 -12.63 16.72
CA SER A 172 -4.09 -13.23 16.79
C SER A 172 -2.99 -12.31 16.26
N ALA A 173 -1.74 -12.59 16.62
CA ALA A 173 -0.57 -11.90 16.09
C ALA A 173 -0.41 -12.03 14.55
N SER A 174 -1.09 -13.00 13.94
CA SER A 174 -1.14 -13.17 12.48
C SER A 174 -2.30 -12.44 11.83
N ALA A 175 -3.25 -11.89 12.59
CA ALA A 175 -4.36 -11.13 12.03
C ALA A 175 -3.88 -9.77 11.52
N SER A 176 -4.24 -9.43 10.29
CA SER A 176 -3.96 -8.13 9.69
C SER A 176 -5.15 -7.60 8.88
N ALA A 177 -5.14 -6.32 8.56
CA ALA A 177 -6.13 -5.74 7.66
C ALA A 177 -6.10 -6.38 6.27
N GLN A 178 -4.94 -6.87 5.82
CA GLN A 178 -4.80 -7.62 4.57
C GLN A 178 -5.58 -8.94 4.62
N ILE A 179 -5.46 -9.70 5.71
CA ILE A 179 -6.17 -10.98 5.86
C ILE A 179 -7.69 -10.77 5.88
N LEU A 180 -8.19 -9.66 6.45
CA LEU A 180 -9.61 -9.32 6.35
C LEU A 180 -10.04 -9.10 4.90
N ALA A 181 -9.24 -8.38 4.13
CA ALA A 181 -9.53 -8.11 2.73
C ALA A 181 -9.44 -9.38 1.89
N ASP A 182 -8.44 -10.23 2.12
CA ASP A 182 -8.31 -11.53 1.46
C ASP A 182 -9.55 -12.39 1.73
N ALA A 183 -9.98 -12.48 2.98
CA ALA A 183 -11.18 -13.24 3.36
C ALA A 183 -12.48 -12.71 2.73
N ALA A 184 -12.55 -11.42 2.43
CA ALA A 184 -13.68 -10.78 1.76
C ALA A 184 -13.58 -10.83 0.22
N SER A 185 -12.42 -11.16 -0.33
CA SER A 185 -12.21 -11.20 -1.77
C SER A 185 -12.89 -12.41 -2.40
N GLN A 186 -13.70 -12.16 -3.43
CA GLN A 186 -14.36 -13.19 -4.21
C GLN A 186 -13.38 -13.97 -5.11
N TYR A 187 -12.27 -13.34 -5.49
CA TYR A 187 -11.26 -13.91 -6.38
C TYR A 187 -9.94 -14.03 -5.62
N GLY A 188 -9.25 -15.12 -5.87
CA GLY A 188 -7.98 -15.41 -5.22
C GLY A 188 -7.55 -16.85 -5.49
N PHE A 189 -6.62 -17.35 -4.72
CA PHE A 189 -6.16 -18.73 -4.78
C PHE A 189 -5.79 -19.26 -3.39
N TYR A 190 -5.76 -20.57 -3.23
CA TYR A 190 -5.27 -21.22 -2.03
C TYR A 190 -3.77 -21.42 -2.11
N ARG A 191 -3.05 -20.74 -1.24
CA ARG A 191 -1.62 -20.97 -1.08
C ARG A 191 -1.41 -22.19 -0.19
N LYS A 192 -0.71 -23.19 -0.73
CA LYS A 192 -0.34 -24.40 0.01
C LYS A 192 0.72 -24.07 1.06
N GLN A 193 0.59 -24.68 2.22
CA GLN A 193 1.55 -24.58 3.31
C GLN A 193 1.93 -25.99 3.77
N ASP A 194 3.24 -26.29 3.85
CA ASP A 194 3.73 -27.64 4.16
C ASP A 194 3.30 -28.19 5.54
N LYS A 195 2.97 -27.31 6.49
CA LYS A 195 2.68 -27.68 7.89
C LYS A 195 1.46 -26.98 8.49
N ALA A 196 0.68 -26.26 7.71
CA ALA A 196 -0.50 -25.56 8.16
C ALA A 196 -1.65 -25.70 7.15
N GLU A 197 -2.85 -25.26 7.51
CA GLU A 197 -3.96 -25.18 6.58
C GLU A 197 -3.66 -24.23 5.44
N ASP A 198 -4.11 -24.57 4.23
CA ASP A 198 -4.00 -23.72 3.06
C ASP A 198 -4.63 -22.36 3.34
N SER A 199 -3.93 -21.28 3.03
CA SER A 199 -4.41 -19.93 3.24
C SER A 199 -4.99 -19.34 1.95
N TRP A 200 -6.20 -18.76 2.05
CA TRP A 200 -6.79 -17.99 0.97
C TRP A 200 -6.07 -16.66 0.81
N VAL A 201 -5.59 -16.37 -0.38
CA VAL A 201 -4.94 -15.13 -0.78
C VAL A 201 -5.79 -14.47 -1.86
N GLY A 202 -6.13 -13.21 -1.69
CA GLY A 202 -6.86 -12.42 -2.67
C GLY A 202 -6.06 -12.22 -3.96
N ILE A 203 -6.35 -11.19 -4.73
CA ILE A 203 -5.70 -10.97 -6.03
C ILE A 203 -4.23 -10.58 -5.84
N PRO A 204 -3.26 -11.43 -6.19
CA PRO A 204 -1.85 -11.14 -6.02
C PRO A 204 -1.32 -10.23 -7.14
N LEU A 205 -0.34 -9.40 -6.81
CA LEU A 205 0.45 -8.64 -7.77
C LEU A 205 1.78 -9.35 -7.99
N TRP A 206 1.83 -10.20 -9.02
CA TRP A 206 2.99 -11.06 -9.27
C TRP A 206 4.20 -10.33 -9.88
N VAL A 207 4.01 -9.18 -10.52
CA VAL A 207 5.12 -8.48 -11.19
C VAL A 207 5.81 -7.52 -10.25
N HIS A 208 7.04 -7.85 -9.89
CA HIS A 208 7.88 -7.01 -9.04
C HIS A 208 8.66 -5.98 -9.88
N ARG A 209 8.49 -4.69 -9.59
CA ARG A 209 9.07 -3.58 -10.35
C ARG A 209 10.03 -2.69 -9.53
N ARG A 210 10.49 -3.13 -8.37
CA ARG A 210 11.35 -2.35 -7.48
C ARG A 210 12.78 -2.86 -7.45
N CYS A 211 12.98 -4.13 -7.10
CA CYS A 211 14.31 -4.69 -6.89
C CYS A 211 14.85 -5.37 -8.15
N ARG A 212 16.17 -5.24 -8.33
CA ARG A 212 16.93 -5.93 -9.37
C ARG A 212 17.47 -7.26 -8.85
N TYR A 213 17.99 -8.09 -9.76
CA TYR A 213 18.79 -9.27 -9.42
C TYR A 213 20.04 -8.83 -8.62
N PRO A 214 20.51 -9.57 -7.62
CA PRO A 214 19.95 -10.83 -7.09
C PRO A 214 18.99 -10.62 -5.91
N MET A 215 18.79 -9.39 -5.44
CA MET A 215 17.91 -9.10 -4.30
C MET A 215 16.48 -9.61 -4.54
N PHE A 216 15.93 -9.35 -5.73
CA PHE A 216 14.62 -9.87 -6.10
C PHE A 216 14.57 -11.40 -6.04
N THR A 217 15.57 -12.08 -6.63
CA THR A 217 15.59 -13.55 -6.71
C THR A 217 15.63 -14.19 -5.33
N ILE A 218 16.45 -13.65 -4.43
CA ILE A 218 16.56 -14.14 -3.05
C ILE A 218 15.19 -13.98 -2.33
N SER A 219 14.60 -12.81 -2.40
CA SER A 219 13.29 -12.55 -1.77
C SER A 219 12.18 -13.42 -2.37
N ASN A 220 12.19 -13.62 -3.68
CA ASN A 220 11.21 -14.44 -4.38
C ASN A 220 11.29 -15.91 -3.95
N MET A 221 12.50 -16.45 -3.81
CA MET A 221 12.70 -17.83 -3.36
C MET A 221 12.33 -18.04 -1.88
N ILE A 222 12.66 -17.07 -1.02
CA ILE A 222 12.42 -17.20 0.43
C ILE A 222 10.95 -17.03 0.78
N SER A 223 10.26 -16.08 0.15
CA SER A 223 8.93 -15.64 0.60
C SER A 223 7.79 -15.98 -0.36
N TYR A 224 8.06 -16.18 -1.64
CA TYR A 224 7.01 -16.28 -2.66
C TYR A 224 7.10 -17.53 -3.52
N ASP A 225 7.87 -18.54 -3.10
CA ASP A 225 8.00 -19.83 -3.77
C ASP A 225 8.37 -19.74 -5.27
N GLY A 226 9.05 -18.65 -5.65
CA GLY A 226 9.46 -18.38 -7.03
C GLY A 226 8.34 -17.87 -7.95
N PHE A 227 7.13 -17.64 -7.47
CA PHE A 227 5.99 -17.23 -8.31
C PHE A 227 6.03 -15.78 -8.81
N MET A 228 6.79 -14.90 -8.16
CA MET A 228 6.88 -13.53 -8.61
C MET A 228 7.74 -13.39 -9.86
N VAL A 229 7.35 -12.48 -10.73
CA VAL A 229 8.04 -12.18 -12.00
C VAL A 229 8.78 -10.87 -11.88
N GLN A 230 10.03 -10.84 -12.37
CA GLN A 230 10.84 -9.64 -12.37
C GLN A 230 10.47 -8.72 -13.54
N GLY A 231 9.83 -7.60 -13.23
CA GLY A 231 9.46 -6.57 -14.21
C GLY A 231 10.51 -5.47 -14.41
N MET A 232 11.72 -5.64 -13.86
CA MET A 232 12.86 -4.74 -13.99
C MET A 232 14.04 -5.45 -14.66
N GLU A 233 15.04 -4.68 -15.11
CA GLU A 233 16.26 -5.23 -15.68
C GLU A 233 16.95 -6.20 -14.71
N LYS A 234 17.42 -7.33 -15.24
CA LYS A 234 18.04 -8.42 -14.48
C LYS A 234 19.52 -8.15 -14.14
N TYR A 235 19.89 -6.90 -13.89
CA TYR A 235 21.28 -6.52 -13.59
C TYR A 235 21.42 -6.07 -12.15
N GLY A 236 22.39 -6.63 -11.48
CA GLY A 236 22.82 -6.26 -10.15
C GLY A 236 23.93 -7.18 -9.67
N LYS A 237 24.65 -6.76 -8.65
CA LYS A 237 25.63 -7.55 -7.95
C LYS A 237 25.31 -7.51 -6.46
N ALA A 238 25.45 -8.63 -5.79
CA ALA A 238 25.47 -8.69 -4.35
C ALA A 238 26.67 -9.52 -3.94
N ASP A 239 27.41 -9.01 -2.99
CA ASP A 239 28.50 -9.72 -2.33
C ASP A 239 28.05 -10.07 -0.91
N TRP A 240 28.39 -11.26 -0.48
CA TRP A 240 28.08 -11.74 0.86
C TRP A 240 29.37 -11.91 1.65
N PHE A 241 29.44 -11.31 2.81
CA PHE A 241 30.60 -11.39 3.70
C PHE A 241 30.18 -11.94 5.05
N ASP A 242 30.80 -13.02 5.46
CA ASP A 242 30.63 -13.58 6.79
C ASP A 242 31.65 -12.97 7.74
N VAL A 243 31.16 -12.13 8.66
CA VAL A 243 32.01 -11.44 9.66
C VAL A 243 31.55 -11.86 11.04
N GLY A 244 32.41 -12.64 11.71
CA GLY A 244 32.20 -13.06 13.09
C GLY A 244 32.25 -11.88 14.06
N GLY A 245 31.67 -12.06 15.24
CA GLY A 245 31.71 -11.08 16.33
C GLY A 245 30.69 -11.41 17.42
N MET A 246 30.78 -10.71 18.55
CA MET A 246 29.84 -10.87 19.66
C MET A 246 28.93 -9.65 19.77
N ALA A 247 27.62 -9.90 19.81
CA ALA A 247 26.65 -8.83 19.94
C ALA A 247 26.66 -8.23 21.37
N ASN A 248 26.80 -6.92 21.45
CA ASN A 248 26.61 -6.13 22.66
C ASN A 248 25.45 -5.15 22.40
N ASN A 249 24.32 -5.27 23.12
CA ASN A 249 23.12 -4.48 22.92
C ASN A 249 22.65 -4.44 21.45
N LYS A 250 22.64 -5.59 20.78
CA LYS A 250 22.27 -5.76 19.35
C LYS A 250 23.23 -5.12 18.35
N TYR A 251 24.39 -4.68 18.77
CA TYR A 251 25.48 -4.18 17.94
C TYR A 251 26.66 -5.15 17.97
N VAL A 252 27.23 -5.43 16.80
CA VAL A 252 28.42 -6.25 16.62
C VAL A 252 29.51 -5.33 16.07
N GLU A 253 30.53 -5.05 16.91
CA GLU A 253 31.56 -4.05 16.60
C GLU A 253 32.36 -4.42 15.36
N GLU A 254 32.79 -5.67 15.25
CA GLU A 254 33.56 -6.18 14.12
C GLU A 254 32.82 -6.06 12.78
N GLN A 255 31.50 -6.27 12.79
CA GLN A 255 30.66 -6.08 11.60
C GLN A 255 30.52 -4.60 11.25
N GLY A 256 30.41 -3.72 12.24
CA GLY A 256 30.37 -2.27 12.07
C GLY A 256 31.68 -1.73 11.47
N GLU A 257 32.82 -2.16 11.97
CA GLU A 257 34.14 -1.79 11.44
C GLU A 257 34.37 -2.30 10.01
N PHE A 258 33.97 -3.55 9.75
CA PHE A 258 34.06 -4.13 8.41
C PHE A 258 33.20 -3.34 7.41
N LEU A 259 31.97 -3.02 7.78
CA LEU A 259 31.06 -2.22 6.94
C LEU A 259 31.66 -0.83 6.65
N LEU A 260 32.20 -0.16 7.67
CA LEU A 260 32.84 1.14 7.51
C LEU A 260 34.05 1.07 6.57
N HIS A 261 34.86 0.02 6.70
CA HIS A 261 35.98 -0.22 5.79
C HIS A 261 35.54 -0.40 4.35
N LYS A 262 34.50 -1.24 4.12
CA LYS A 262 33.93 -1.46 2.79
C LYS A 262 33.33 -0.21 2.18
N LEU A 263 32.61 0.59 2.95
CA LEU A 263 32.08 1.87 2.49
C LEU A 263 33.18 2.83 2.06
N LYS A 264 34.28 2.95 2.84
CA LYS A 264 35.43 3.76 2.45
C LYS A 264 36.05 3.27 1.15
N GLU A 265 36.30 1.96 1.04
CA GLU A 265 36.80 1.36 -0.20
C GLU A 265 35.93 1.65 -1.42
N MET A 266 34.60 1.60 -1.27
CA MET A 266 33.65 1.93 -2.35
C MET A 266 33.70 3.41 -2.74
N ILE A 267 33.78 4.30 -1.76
CA ILE A 267 33.90 5.75 -1.98
C ILE A 267 35.22 6.09 -2.68
N ASP A 268 36.32 5.49 -2.25
CA ASP A 268 37.65 5.71 -2.85
C ASP A 268 37.69 5.23 -4.31
N LYS A 269 37.03 4.10 -4.61
CA LYS A 269 36.93 3.58 -5.98
C LYS A 269 36.00 4.38 -6.87
N ASN A 270 34.97 4.98 -6.31
CA ASN A 270 33.99 5.81 -7.03
C ASN A 270 33.50 6.99 -6.16
N PRO A 271 34.24 8.11 -6.12
CA PRO A 271 33.89 9.29 -5.33
C PRO A 271 32.50 9.88 -5.69
N LYS A 272 32.01 9.60 -6.89
CA LYS A 272 30.69 10.07 -7.34
C LYS A 272 29.51 9.42 -6.62
N ILE A 273 29.74 8.32 -5.88
CA ILE A 273 28.72 7.71 -5.03
C ILE A 273 28.12 8.73 -4.03
N LEU A 274 28.90 9.72 -3.61
CA LEU A 274 28.43 10.80 -2.73
C LEU A 274 27.72 11.94 -3.44
N ASP A 275 27.72 11.97 -4.77
CA ASP A 275 27.04 13.01 -5.54
C ASP A 275 25.52 12.71 -5.61
N LYS A 276 24.72 13.52 -4.92
CA LYS A 276 23.26 13.40 -4.86
C LYS A 276 22.54 13.46 -6.20
N LYS A 277 23.25 13.78 -7.29
CA LYS A 277 22.72 13.84 -8.64
C LYS A 277 22.79 12.50 -9.39
N GLU A 278 23.59 11.56 -8.94
CA GLU A 278 23.61 10.22 -9.54
C GLU A 278 22.58 9.32 -8.88
N LYS A 279 21.60 8.88 -9.68
CA LYS A 279 20.45 8.05 -9.25
C LYS A 279 20.81 6.58 -8.93
N ASP A 280 22.08 6.22 -8.98
CA ASP A 280 22.53 4.82 -8.92
C ASP A 280 23.12 4.41 -7.55
N VAL A 281 22.96 5.23 -6.53
CA VAL A 281 23.31 4.82 -5.16
C VAL A 281 22.17 3.98 -4.62
N VAL A 282 22.37 2.69 -4.59
CA VAL A 282 21.48 1.72 -3.94
C VAL A 282 21.83 1.68 -2.46
N TYR A 283 20.84 1.93 -1.61
CA TYR A 283 20.92 1.81 -0.17
C TYR A 283 20.94 0.35 0.27
#